data_66bc92c68a3e351aab34bd6b1890d9ac
#
_entry.id   66bc92c68a3e351aab34bd6b1890d9ac
#
_cell.length_a   1.000
_cell.length_b   1.000
_cell.length_c   1.000
_cell.angle_alpha   90.00
_cell.angle_beta   90.00
_cell.angle_gamma   90.00
#
_symmetry.space_group_name_H-M   'P 1'
#
loop_
_entity.id
_entity.type
_entity.pdbx_description
1 polymer ?
#
loop_
_entity_poly.entity_id
_entity_poly.type
_entity_poly.pdbx_seq_one_letter_code
_entity_poly.pdbx_strand_id
1 'polypeptide(L)'
;MSYRKVDFRCLAEFFRGIECTVLILQRDVDVEEIVAFSEILGRQAYDFTDYNQDLNKMASLLKLIDHYVTVGNTNVHLRAAVGRSSSVLVPVYPVARIWIDQEQSSSWYPGTKVYRQSAELSWNYSFERLQKDLQLTSA
;
A
#
# COMPACT_ATOMS: atom_id res chain seq x y z
N MET A 1 -5.04 -13.24 -15.01
CA MET A 1 -4.84 -12.84 -13.61
C MET A 1 -3.45 -12.29 -13.43
N SER A 2 -3.32 -11.06 -13.01
CA SER A 2 -1.99 -10.47 -12.81
C SER A 2 -1.44 -10.92 -11.46
N TYR A 3 -0.40 -11.73 -11.44
CA TYR A 3 0.33 -12.12 -10.22
C TYR A 3 0.97 -10.94 -9.48
N ARG A 4 0.87 -9.75 -10.04
CA ARG A 4 1.50 -8.52 -9.56
C ARG A 4 0.57 -7.62 -8.74
N LYS A 5 -0.70 -8.00 -8.59
CA LYS A 5 -1.69 -7.18 -7.88
C LYS A 5 -2.18 -7.91 -6.63
N VAL A 6 -2.22 -7.18 -5.53
CA VAL A 6 -2.99 -7.61 -4.37
C VAL A 6 -4.46 -7.36 -4.69
N ASP A 7 -5.30 -8.36 -4.43
CA ASP A 7 -6.73 -8.20 -4.63
C ASP A 7 -7.25 -7.08 -3.71
N PHE A 8 -7.95 -6.09 -4.29
CA PHE A 8 -8.47 -4.97 -3.53
C PHE A 8 -9.46 -5.40 -2.43
N ARG A 9 -10.13 -6.54 -2.61
CA ARG A 9 -11.03 -7.10 -1.60
C ARG A 9 -10.28 -7.52 -0.35
N CYS A 10 -9.13 -8.17 -0.53
CA CYS A 10 -8.27 -8.55 0.58
C CYS A 10 -7.77 -7.33 1.36
N LEU A 11 -7.41 -6.25 0.65
CA LEU A 11 -7.02 -5.01 1.28
C LEU A 11 -8.17 -4.35 2.04
N ALA A 12 -9.38 -4.35 1.46
CA ALA A 12 -10.56 -3.80 2.12
C ALA A 12 -10.89 -4.57 3.41
N GLU A 13 -10.85 -5.89 3.37
CA GLU A 13 -11.06 -6.73 4.55
C GLU A 13 -9.98 -6.50 5.61
N PHE A 14 -8.73 -6.35 5.18
CA PHE A 14 -7.62 -6.04 6.07
C PHE A 14 -7.84 -4.72 6.80
N PHE A 15 -8.14 -3.65 6.07
CA PHE A 15 -8.34 -2.32 6.66
C PHE A 15 -9.64 -2.19 7.45
N ARG A 16 -10.63 -3.06 7.22
CA ARG A 16 -11.86 -3.11 8.00
C ARG A 16 -11.57 -3.29 9.50
N GLY A 17 -10.56 -4.07 9.84
CA GLY A 17 -10.16 -4.32 11.22
C GLY A 17 -9.25 -3.26 11.84
N ILE A 18 -8.93 -2.19 11.10
CA ILE A 18 -8.01 -1.13 11.56
C ILE A 18 -8.77 0.18 11.66
N GLU A 19 -8.68 0.83 12.80
CA GLU A 19 -9.29 2.14 13.02
C GLU A 19 -8.47 3.23 12.33
N CYS A 20 -8.87 3.61 11.13
CA CYS A 20 -8.21 4.62 10.32
C CYS A 20 -9.13 5.19 9.25
N THR A 21 -8.77 6.33 8.70
CA THR A 21 -9.37 6.88 7.48
C THR A 21 -8.59 6.35 6.29
N VAL A 22 -9.28 5.76 5.33
CA VAL A 22 -8.65 5.16 4.15
C VAL A 22 -8.80 6.08 2.95
N LEU A 23 -7.66 6.41 2.33
CA LEU A 23 -7.59 7.17 1.09
C LEU A 23 -7.11 6.24 -0.03
N ILE A 24 -7.79 6.28 -1.17
CA ILE A 24 -7.42 5.49 -2.35
C ILE A 24 -6.63 6.37 -3.29
N LEU A 25 -5.38 5.96 -3.56
CA LEU A 25 -4.45 6.69 -4.41
C LEU A 25 -4.06 5.93 -5.67
N GLN A 26 -4.55 4.72 -5.85
CA GLN A 26 -4.15 3.85 -6.95
C GLN A 26 -4.58 4.41 -8.30
N ARG A 27 -3.73 4.25 -9.33
CA ARG A 27 -4.05 4.63 -10.71
C ARG A 27 -5.02 3.63 -11.34
N ASP A 28 -5.80 4.12 -12.29
CA ASP A 28 -6.65 3.29 -13.15
C ASP A 28 -7.65 2.43 -12.36
N VAL A 29 -8.29 3.04 -11.36
CA VAL A 29 -9.34 2.42 -10.56
C VAL A 29 -10.69 2.96 -11.00
N ASP A 30 -11.63 2.06 -11.28
CA ASP A 30 -12.99 2.42 -11.65
C ASP A 30 -13.81 2.83 -10.41
N VAL A 31 -14.82 3.67 -10.65
CA VAL A 31 -15.73 4.12 -9.57
C VAL A 31 -16.40 2.92 -8.89
N GLU A 32 -16.77 1.90 -9.65
CA GLU A 32 -17.38 0.67 -9.14
C GLU A 32 -16.45 -0.08 -8.18
N GLU A 33 -15.15 -0.09 -8.46
CA GLU A 33 -14.16 -0.69 -7.57
C GLU A 33 -14.05 0.07 -6.24
N ILE A 34 -14.11 1.40 -6.29
CA ILE A 34 -14.08 2.24 -5.08
C ILE A 34 -15.33 2.02 -4.23
N VAL A 35 -16.49 1.93 -4.86
CA VAL A 35 -17.76 1.63 -4.17
C VAL A 35 -17.69 0.24 -3.52
N ALA A 36 -17.26 -0.77 -4.27
CA ALA A 36 -17.11 -2.13 -3.75
C ALA A 36 -16.11 -2.21 -2.60
N PHE A 37 -14.99 -1.49 -2.71
CA PHE A 37 -14.00 -1.39 -1.64
C PHE A 37 -14.61 -0.81 -0.36
N SER A 38 -15.35 0.29 -0.49
CA SER A 38 -16.02 0.95 0.65
C SER A 38 -17.05 0.04 1.31
N GLU A 39 -17.80 -0.72 0.52
CA GLU A 39 -18.78 -1.69 1.03
C GLU A 39 -18.12 -2.77 1.89
N ILE A 40 -17.02 -3.36 1.40
CA ILE A 40 -16.28 -4.38 2.13
C ILE A 40 -15.61 -3.77 3.37
N LEU A 41 -15.04 -2.57 3.23
CA LEU A 41 -14.43 -1.84 4.34
C LEU A 41 -15.41 -1.52 5.46
N GLY A 42 -16.70 -1.38 5.13
CA GLY A 42 -17.76 -1.05 6.11
C GLY A 42 -17.81 0.43 6.47
N ARG A 43 -17.09 1.28 5.74
CA ARG A 43 -17.11 2.73 5.85
C ARG A 43 -16.61 3.35 4.55
N GLN A 44 -16.77 4.65 4.39
CA GLN A 44 -16.35 5.33 3.16
C GLN A 44 -14.82 5.34 3.03
N ALA A 45 -14.33 4.89 1.89
CA ALA A 45 -12.96 5.16 1.43
C ALA A 45 -13.00 6.40 0.51
N TYR A 46 -12.02 7.27 0.65
CA TYR A 46 -11.99 8.54 -0.07
C TYR A 46 -11.13 8.44 -1.31
N ASP A 47 -11.67 8.88 -2.45
CA ASP A 47 -11.01 8.82 -3.75
C ASP A 47 -10.08 10.02 -3.95
N PHE A 48 -8.78 9.76 -3.94
CA PHE A 48 -7.74 10.73 -4.26
C PHE A 48 -6.95 10.33 -5.51
N THR A 49 -7.53 9.47 -6.35
CA THR A 49 -6.88 8.95 -7.55
C THR A 49 -6.51 10.06 -8.54
N ASP A 50 -7.29 11.15 -8.59
CA ASP A 50 -7.02 12.31 -9.44
C ASP A 50 -5.69 12.99 -9.13
N TYR A 51 -5.18 12.86 -7.92
CA TYR A 51 -3.89 13.42 -7.52
C TYR A 51 -2.73 12.81 -8.31
N ASN A 52 -2.93 11.64 -8.93
CA ASN A 52 -1.93 11.04 -9.82
C ASN A 52 -1.68 11.86 -11.09
N GLN A 53 -2.56 12.79 -11.43
CA GLN A 53 -2.41 13.67 -12.58
C GLN A 53 -1.49 14.87 -12.30
N ASP A 54 -1.18 15.13 -11.03
CA ASP A 54 -0.37 16.27 -10.61
C ASP A 54 0.68 15.81 -9.60
N LEU A 55 1.94 15.79 -10.02
CA LEU A 55 3.05 15.30 -9.23
C LEU A 55 3.21 16.08 -7.91
N ASN A 56 3.04 17.38 -7.95
CA ASN A 56 3.17 18.25 -6.76
C ASN A 56 2.05 17.98 -5.74
N LYS A 57 0.82 17.81 -6.21
CA LYS A 57 -0.31 17.45 -5.35
C LYS A 57 -0.09 16.10 -4.70
N MET A 58 0.30 15.10 -5.49
CA MET A 58 0.55 13.76 -4.96
C MET A 58 1.70 13.76 -3.97
N ALA A 59 2.78 14.47 -4.23
CA ALA A 59 3.91 14.60 -3.31
C ALA A 59 3.47 15.21 -1.96
N SER A 60 2.66 16.26 -2.01
CA SER A 60 2.12 16.90 -0.80
C SER A 60 1.23 15.95 0.00
N LEU A 61 0.36 15.21 -0.68
CA LEU A 61 -0.51 14.22 -0.03
C LEU A 61 0.30 13.11 0.62
N LEU A 62 1.28 12.56 -0.10
CA LEU A 62 2.15 11.49 0.39
C LEU A 62 3.00 11.94 1.60
N LYS A 63 3.29 13.22 1.71
CA LYS A 63 3.97 13.77 2.88
C LYS A 63 3.05 13.87 4.09
N LEU A 64 1.76 14.15 3.87
CA LEU A 64 0.79 14.41 4.93
C LEU A 64 0.15 13.16 5.53
N ILE A 65 -0.04 12.09 4.74
CA ILE A 65 -0.67 10.87 5.23
C ILE A 65 0.24 10.13 6.22
N ASP A 66 -0.35 9.52 7.23
CA ASP A 66 0.39 8.84 8.29
C ASP A 66 1.07 7.57 7.80
N HIS A 67 0.36 6.77 7.00
CA HIS A 67 0.85 5.51 6.47
C HIS A 67 0.52 5.39 4.99
N TYR A 68 1.41 4.81 4.22
CA TYR A 68 1.18 4.47 2.83
C TYR A 68 1.44 2.98 2.62
N VAL A 69 0.41 2.26 2.26
CA VAL A 69 0.44 0.82 1.99
C VAL A 69 0.18 0.61 0.51
N THR A 70 1.09 -0.05 -0.18
CA THR A 70 0.99 -0.21 -1.62
C THR A 70 1.77 -1.42 -2.14
N VAL A 71 1.53 -1.77 -3.39
CA VAL A 71 2.50 -2.55 -4.18
C VAL A 71 3.55 -1.59 -4.78
N GLY A 72 4.68 -2.11 -5.25
CA GLY A 72 5.73 -1.27 -5.84
C GLY A 72 5.21 -0.45 -7.02
N ASN A 73 5.27 0.87 -6.91
CA ASN A 73 4.85 1.82 -7.94
C ASN A 73 5.59 3.17 -7.80
N THR A 74 5.30 4.10 -8.72
CA THR A 74 5.92 5.43 -8.74
C THR A 74 5.75 6.20 -7.44
N ASN A 75 4.61 6.07 -6.77
CA ASN A 75 4.32 6.82 -5.55
C ASN A 75 5.20 6.39 -4.36
N VAL A 76 5.72 5.17 -4.35
CA VAL A 76 6.71 4.74 -3.35
C VAL A 76 7.98 5.59 -3.46
N HIS A 77 8.46 5.79 -4.68
CA HIS A 77 9.63 6.63 -4.94
C HIS A 77 9.38 8.08 -4.58
N LEU A 78 8.21 8.59 -4.92
CA LEU A 78 7.81 9.96 -4.61
C LEU A 78 7.70 10.19 -3.10
N ARG A 79 7.12 9.24 -2.36
CA ARG A 79 7.03 9.32 -0.89
C ARG A 79 8.41 9.31 -0.24
N ALA A 80 9.33 8.49 -0.74
CA ALA A 80 10.72 8.49 -0.27
C ALA A 80 11.40 9.84 -0.53
N ALA A 81 11.14 10.45 -1.69
CA ALA A 81 11.69 11.75 -2.05
C ALA A 81 11.22 12.89 -1.12
N VAL A 82 10.03 12.78 -0.52
CA VAL A 82 9.54 13.75 0.47
C VAL A 82 9.90 13.37 1.92
N GLY A 83 10.81 12.40 2.10
CA GLY A 83 11.35 12.03 3.41
C GLY A 83 10.45 11.11 4.24
N ARG A 84 9.52 10.40 3.61
CA ARG A 84 8.60 9.47 4.29
C ARG A 84 8.81 8.04 3.81
N SER A 85 8.51 7.09 4.67
CA SER A 85 8.63 5.66 4.34
C SER A 85 7.28 5.07 3.95
N SER A 86 7.33 3.92 3.28
CA SER A 86 6.15 3.18 2.81
C SER A 86 6.16 1.76 3.34
N SER A 87 4.97 1.14 3.38
CA SER A 87 4.82 -0.30 3.57
C SER A 87 4.49 -0.91 2.21
N VAL A 88 5.40 -1.72 1.68
CA VAL A 88 5.32 -2.23 0.31
C VAL A 88 5.00 -3.72 0.32
N LEU A 89 3.89 -4.08 -0.29
CA LEU A 89 3.49 -5.46 -0.52
C LEU A 89 4.18 -5.95 -1.79
N VAL A 90 4.98 -7.00 -1.67
CA VAL A 90 5.79 -7.51 -2.76
C VAL A 90 5.33 -8.92 -3.13
N PRO A 91 4.87 -9.13 -4.38
CA PRO A 91 4.54 -10.47 -4.86
C PRO A 91 5.76 -11.39 -4.83
N VAL A 92 5.50 -12.70 -4.82
CA VAL A 92 6.56 -13.71 -4.81
C VAL A 92 7.51 -13.57 -6.01
N TYR A 93 7.00 -13.06 -7.12
CA TYR A 93 7.78 -12.77 -8.33
C TYR A 93 7.89 -11.26 -8.56
N PRO A 94 8.75 -10.56 -7.83
CA PRO A 94 8.89 -9.11 -7.99
C PRO A 94 9.60 -8.76 -9.31
N VAL A 95 9.18 -7.64 -9.93
CA VAL A 95 9.80 -7.15 -11.15
C VAL A 95 10.98 -6.21 -10.90
N ALA A 96 10.99 -5.51 -9.76
CA ALA A 96 12.01 -4.52 -9.45
C ALA A 96 13.01 -5.07 -8.44
N ARG A 97 14.31 -4.97 -8.77
CA ARG A 97 15.40 -5.42 -7.90
C ARG A 97 15.42 -4.75 -6.53
N ILE A 98 14.94 -3.52 -6.43
CA ILE A 98 14.90 -2.78 -5.17
C ILE A 98 14.08 -3.47 -4.08
N TRP A 99 13.23 -4.43 -4.46
CA TRP A 99 12.37 -5.17 -3.54
C TRP A 99 12.86 -6.58 -3.23
N ILE A 100 13.98 -7.02 -3.83
CA ILE A 100 14.46 -8.39 -3.68
C ILE A 100 15.81 -8.52 -2.96
N ASP A 101 16.48 -7.41 -2.68
CA ASP A 101 17.80 -7.42 -2.07
C ASP A 101 17.80 -7.74 -0.56
N GLN A 102 16.68 -7.43 0.14
CA GLN A 102 16.53 -7.71 1.56
C GLN A 102 15.14 -8.29 1.85
N GLU A 103 15.06 -9.08 2.91
CA GLU A 103 13.83 -9.81 3.24
C GLU A 103 12.70 -8.90 3.71
N GLN A 104 12.98 -7.94 4.58
CA GLN A 104 11.96 -7.11 5.24
C GLN A 104 12.16 -5.61 5.04
N SER A 105 13.11 -5.21 4.24
CA SER A 105 13.41 -3.81 3.99
C SER A 105 13.97 -3.62 2.58
N SER A 106 14.15 -2.37 2.18
CA SER A 106 14.82 -2.03 0.94
C SER A 106 16.08 -1.22 1.25
N SER A 107 17.23 -1.61 0.68
CA SER A 107 18.46 -0.84 0.80
C SER A 107 18.43 0.47 0.01
N TRP A 108 17.52 0.59 -0.98
CA TRP A 108 17.34 1.81 -1.77
C TRP A 108 16.61 2.90 -0.99
N TYR A 109 15.68 2.51 -0.11
CA TYR A 109 14.83 3.44 0.65
C TYR A 109 14.82 3.05 2.12
N PRO A 110 15.78 3.55 2.94
CA PRO A 110 15.81 3.26 4.37
C PRO A 110 14.49 3.62 5.06
N GLY A 111 14.03 2.73 5.94
CA GLY A 111 12.76 2.90 6.65
C GLY A 111 11.55 2.31 5.93
N THR A 112 11.66 2.01 4.64
CA THR A 112 10.61 1.30 3.90
C THR A 112 10.58 -0.15 4.35
N LYS A 113 9.38 -0.63 4.71
CA LYS A 113 9.15 -2.02 5.11
C LYS A 113 8.59 -2.80 3.95
N VAL A 114 9.08 -4.02 3.78
CA VAL A 114 8.67 -4.93 2.71
C VAL A 114 7.92 -6.10 3.30
N TYR A 115 6.75 -6.38 2.73
CA TYR A 115 5.86 -7.47 3.12
C TYR A 115 5.68 -8.40 1.93
N ARG A 116 6.36 -9.55 1.97
CA ARG A 116 6.42 -10.47 0.84
C ARG A 116 5.28 -11.48 0.89
N GLN A 117 4.72 -11.75 -0.28
CA GLN A 117 3.82 -12.87 -0.48
C GLN A 117 4.59 -14.18 -0.26
N SER A 118 3.96 -15.18 0.36
CA SER A 118 4.59 -16.49 0.55
C SER A 118 4.75 -17.25 -0.78
N ALA A 119 5.58 -18.29 -0.77
CA ALA A 119 5.79 -19.16 -1.93
C ALA A 119 4.47 -19.82 -2.39
N GLU A 120 3.52 -20.03 -1.50
CA GLU A 120 2.19 -20.56 -1.78
C GLU A 120 1.20 -19.50 -2.29
N LEU A 121 1.68 -18.31 -2.63
CA LEU A 121 0.89 -17.17 -3.11
C LEU A 121 -0.09 -16.61 -2.05
N SER A 122 0.22 -16.81 -0.76
CA SER A 122 -0.58 -16.28 0.35
C SER A 122 -0.04 -14.96 0.87
N TRP A 123 -0.94 -14.05 1.23
CA TRP A 123 -0.64 -12.78 1.88
C TRP A 123 -0.86 -12.81 3.40
N ASN A 124 -1.33 -13.91 3.97
CA ASN A 124 -1.75 -13.98 5.37
C ASN A 124 -0.67 -13.53 6.35
N TYR A 125 0.54 -14.07 6.22
CA TYR A 125 1.65 -13.71 7.10
C TYR A 125 2.07 -12.23 6.94
N SER A 126 2.08 -11.74 5.70
CA SER A 126 2.40 -10.35 5.42
C SER A 126 1.38 -9.40 6.02
N PHE A 127 0.09 -9.73 5.92
CA PHE A 127 -0.98 -8.92 6.51
C PHE A 127 -0.95 -8.96 8.05
N GLU A 128 -0.62 -10.07 8.67
CA GLU A 128 -0.44 -10.13 10.12
C GLU A 128 0.69 -9.21 10.59
N ARG A 129 1.82 -9.24 9.92
CA ARG A 129 2.95 -8.35 10.21
C ARG A 129 2.58 -6.88 9.99
N LEU A 130 1.94 -6.57 8.88
CA LEU A 130 1.50 -5.21 8.55
C LEU A 130 0.52 -4.68 9.60
N GLN A 131 -0.43 -5.49 10.04
CA GLN A 131 -1.39 -5.12 11.07
C GLN A 131 -0.68 -4.75 12.38
N LYS A 132 0.28 -5.55 12.82
CA LYS A 132 1.07 -5.26 14.01
C LYS A 132 1.84 -3.95 13.88
N ASP A 133 2.49 -3.75 12.74
CA ASP A 133 3.29 -2.55 12.50
C ASP A 133 2.44 -1.29 12.45
N LEU A 134 1.26 -1.34 11.84
CA LEU A 134 0.33 -0.21 11.79
C LEU A 134 -0.27 0.11 13.17
N GLN A 135 -0.61 -0.92 13.95
CA GLN A 135 -1.17 -0.72 15.30
C GLN A 135 -0.15 -0.15 16.27
N LEU A 136 1.12 -0.57 16.19
CA LEU A 136 2.19 -0.05 17.02
C LEU A 136 2.50 1.43 16.76
N THR A 137 2.31 1.88 15.53
CA THR A 137 2.57 3.27 15.15
C THR A 137 1.34 4.18 15.32
N SER A 138 0.16 3.61 15.51
CA SER A 138 -1.10 4.35 15.74
C SER A 138 -1.39 4.66 17.19
N ALA A 139 -0.59 4.12 18.09
CA ALA A 139 -0.76 4.33 19.52
C ALA A 139 -0.22 5.68 20.01
#